data_2430fdda4ced6c00b6fe682a6e3e50a8
#
_entry.id   2430fdda4ced6c00b6fe682a6e3e50a8
#
_cell.length_a   1.000
_cell.length_b   1.000
_cell.length_c   1.000
_cell.angle_alpha   90.00
_cell.angle_beta   90.00
_cell.angle_gamma   90.00
#
_symmetry.space_group_name_H-M   'P 1'
#
loop_
_entity.id
_entity.type
_entity.pdbx_description
1 polymer ?
#
loop_
_entity_poly.entity_id
_entity_poly.type
_entity_poly.pdbx_seq_one_letter_code
_entity_poly.pdbx_strand_id
1 'polypeptide(L)'
;MNKFFSILVPHYNEPVEVIKPLLDSIAIQQNIDMNEIEVVICDDGPDAILLPDEFLKSYPYDIQYHREPKANVSVMRNKAFDYSTGEYVTWADADDMYYTCLALWFVKKETQTPMQVPINGVPTTVNGFDALYSVFLEEGRNPQTGETYFIDRKDGFQFIHGKFFRREFLVRNGIRFGDDLSIHEDNVLNLQVQACTQNIKWCPVPFYLWKWRDNSVCRRDPLYLKKTYPDLIKSSNYSLEWLTNKSKFDKAREVVASITLDAYYTFCHPSWKTIETQEYRDGAERYFAEYFKKWEYLWNECPDQVKMQISSGIRQREVIQGMEMETETLEQFLNRIKNLS
;
A
#
# COMPACT_ATOMS: atom_id res chain seq x y z
N MET A 1 -5.87 4.68 -30.13
CA MET A 1 -6.22 5.81 -29.24
C MET A 1 -5.34 5.73 -28.01
N ASN A 2 -4.96 6.87 -27.44
CA ASN A 2 -4.24 6.85 -26.16
C ASN A 2 -5.20 6.42 -25.07
N LYS A 3 -4.78 5.47 -24.22
CA LYS A 3 -5.57 5.04 -23.08
C LYS A 3 -5.60 6.12 -22.01
N PHE A 4 -6.76 6.30 -21.39
CA PHE A 4 -6.88 7.22 -20.26
C PHE A 4 -6.60 6.49 -18.93
N PHE A 5 -7.11 5.27 -18.78
CA PHE A 5 -6.88 4.43 -17.61
C PHE A 5 -6.15 3.15 -17.93
N SER A 6 -5.15 2.82 -17.12
CA SER A 6 -4.59 1.48 -17.02
C SER A 6 -4.91 0.90 -15.65
N ILE A 7 -5.62 -0.22 -15.61
CA ILE A 7 -5.91 -0.99 -14.42
C ILE A 7 -4.92 -2.15 -14.37
N LEU A 8 -4.04 -2.15 -13.38
CA LEU A 8 -2.88 -3.02 -13.28
C LEU A 8 -3.18 -4.14 -12.29
N VAL A 9 -3.14 -5.38 -12.76
CA VAL A 9 -3.60 -6.55 -12.01
C VAL A 9 -2.45 -7.56 -11.87
N PRO A 10 -1.86 -7.69 -10.68
CA PRO A 10 -1.02 -8.85 -10.39
C PRO A 10 -1.93 -10.08 -10.31
N HIS A 11 -1.53 -11.17 -10.94
CA HIS A 11 -2.28 -12.42 -10.98
C HIS A 11 -1.36 -13.57 -10.60
N TYR A 12 -1.82 -14.46 -9.74
CA TYR A 12 -1.11 -15.67 -9.37
C TYR A 12 -2.07 -16.82 -9.12
N ASN A 13 -2.22 -17.68 -10.11
CA ASN A 13 -2.94 -18.94 -9.97
C ASN A 13 -4.44 -18.81 -9.58
N GLU A 14 -5.03 -17.62 -9.75
CA GLU A 14 -6.46 -17.42 -9.58
C GLU A 14 -7.20 -17.99 -10.80
N PRO A 15 -8.22 -18.84 -10.58
CA PRO A 15 -9.09 -19.29 -11.67
C PRO A 15 -10.02 -18.16 -12.16
N VAL A 16 -10.62 -18.36 -13.34
CA VAL A 16 -11.50 -17.37 -13.98
C VAL A 16 -12.59 -16.85 -13.03
N GLU A 17 -13.14 -17.72 -12.19
CA GLU A 17 -14.22 -17.37 -11.24
C GLU A 17 -13.78 -16.33 -10.20
N VAL A 18 -12.49 -16.23 -9.92
CA VAL A 18 -11.94 -15.30 -8.95
C VAL A 18 -11.70 -13.93 -9.57
N ILE A 19 -11.08 -13.87 -10.78
CA ILE A 19 -10.80 -12.59 -11.45
C ILE A 19 -12.03 -12.00 -12.16
N LYS A 20 -13.01 -12.84 -12.52
CA LYS A 20 -14.21 -12.41 -13.26
C LYS A 20 -14.97 -11.26 -12.59
N PRO A 21 -15.21 -11.24 -11.27
CA PRO A 21 -15.87 -10.11 -10.60
C PRO A 21 -15.14 -8.77 -10.79
N LEU A 22 -13.80 -8.77 -10.78
CA LEU A 22 -13.03 -7.55 -11.06
C LEU A 22 -13.28 -7.08 -12.49
N LEU A 23 -13.11 -7.96 -13.47
CA LEU A 23 -13.27 -7.61 -14.88
C LEU A 23 -14.71 -7.19 -15.21
N ASP A 24 -15.72 -7.88 -14.66
CA ASP A 24 -17.13 -7.50 -14.81
C ASP A 24 -17.40 -6.11 -14.21
N SER A 25 -16.83 -5.78 -13.06
CA SER A 25 -17.01 -4.47 -12.41
C SER A 25 -16.41 -3.31 -13.20
N ILE A 26 -15.41 -3.60 -14.03
CA ILE A 26 -14.85 -2.63 -14.98
C ILE A 26 -15.78 -2.50 -16.21
N ALA A 27 -16.32 -3.62 -16.71
CA ALA A 27 -17.19 -3.64 -17.89
C ALA A 27 -18.50 -2.87 -17.69
N ILE A 28 -18.98 -2.76 -16.45
CA ILE A 28 -20.21 -2.03 -16.13
C ILE A 28 -20.00 -0.56 -15.78
N GLN A 29 -18.77 -0.03 -15.88
CA GLN A 29 -18.52 1.38 -15.64
C GLN A 29 -19.28 2.26 -16.62
N GLN A 30 -19.91 3.32 -16.12
CA GLN A 30 -20.80 4.19 -16.87
C GLN A 30 -20.13 5.54 -17.18
N ASN A 31 -20.63 6.21 -18.21
CA ASN A 31 -20.21 7.55 -18.63
C ASN A 31 -18.69 7.64 -18.98
N ILE A 32 -18.12 6.53 -19.43
CA ILE A 32 -16.75 6.45 -19.92
C ILE A 32 -16.69 5.60 -21.19
N ASP A 33 -15.82 5.97 -22.12
CA ASP A 33 -15.56 5.17 -23.31
C ASP A 33 -14.66 3.97 -22.93
N MET A 34 -15.13 2.76 -23.19
CA MET A 34 -14.37 1.53 -22.92
C MET A 34 -13.08 1.45 -23.72
N ASN A 35 -12.96 2.13 -24.85
CA ASN A 35 -11.74 2.24 -25.63
C ASN A 35 -10.62 3.04 -24.88
N GLU A 36 -10.97 3.85 -23.91
CA GLU A 36 -10.03 4.60 -23.08
C GLU A 36 -9.47 3.76 -21.92
N ILE A 37 -9.96 2.54 -21.74
CA ILE A 37 -9.55 1.64 -20.66
C ILE A 37 -8.66 0.53 -21.22
N GLU A 38 -7.59 0.24 -20.51
CA GLU A 38 -6.87 -1.02 -20.63
C GLU A 38 -6.73 -1.69 -19.26
N VAL A 39 -6.75 -3.00 -19.25
CA VAL A 39 -6.42 -3.83 -18.09
C VAL A 39 -5.14 -4.57 -18.42
N VAL A 40 -4.12 -4.42 -17.59
CA VAL A 40 -2.83 -5.09 -17.77
C VAL A 40 -2.68 -6.14 -16.68
N ILE A 41 -2.80 -7.40 -17.05
CA ILE A 41 -2.67 -8.54 -16.16
C ILE A 41 -1.27 -9.10 -16.29
N CYS A 42 -0.51 -9.11 -15.18
CA CYS A 42 0.78 -9.81 -15.10
C CYS A 42 0.65 -11.06 -14.26
N ASP A 43 0.80 -12.19 -14.90
CA ASP A 43 0.66 -13.52 -14.33
C ASP A 43 2.01 -14.05 -13.82
N ASP A 44 2.05 -14.42 -12.54
CA ASP A 44 3.25 -14.82 -11.81
C ASP A 44 3.58 -16.31 -12.03
N GLY A 45 4.26 -16.59 -13.11
CA GLY A 45 4.93 -17.86 -13.33
C GLY A 45 4.34 -18.78 -14.40
N PRO A 46 5.18 -19.66 -14.93
CA PRO A 46 4.82 -20.55 -16.05
C PRO A 46 3.82 -21.64 -15.65
N ASP A 47 3.71 -21.96 -14.36
CA ASP A 47 2.86 -23.05 -13.84
C ASP A 47 1.48 -22.52 -13.36
N ALA A 48 1.23 -21.21 -13.48
CA ALA A 48 -0.04 -20.61 -13.08
C ALA A 48 -1.19 -21.07 -13.99
N ILE A 49 -2.41 -21.06 -13.44
CA ILE A 49 -3.65 -21.32 -14.19
C ILE A 49 -3.78 -20.26 -15.29
N LEU A 50 -3.89 -20.72 -16.54
CA LEU A 50 -4.06 -19.83 -17.68
C LEU A 50 -5.47 -19.26 -17.72
N LEU A 51 -5.56 -17.95 -17.90
CA LEU A 51 -6.81 -17.31 -18.28
C LEU A 51 -7.07 -17.57 -19.78
N PRO A 52 -8.24 -18.13 -20.17
CA PRO A 52 -8.53 -18.43 -21.56
C PRO A 52 -8.61 -17.16 -22.41
N ASP A 53 -8.00 -17.19 -23.59
CA ASP A 53 -8.06 -16.09 -24.56
C ASP A 53 -9.48 -15.62 -24.89
N GLU A 54 -10.42 -16.58 -25.08
CA GLU A 54 -11.81 -16.27 -25.38
C GLU A 54 -12.50 -15.53 -24.23
N PHE A 55 -12.17 -15.88 -22.99
CA PHE A 55 -12.65 -15.18 -21.82
C PHE A 55 -12.14 -13.73 -21.80
N LEU A 56 -10.85 -13.50 -21.99
CA LEU A 56 -10.27 -12.15 -22.00
C LEU A 56 -10.82 -11.29 -23.15
N LYS A 57 -10.99 -11.86 -24.35
CA LYS A 57 -11.53 -11.18 -25.53
C LYS A 57 -13.03 -10.88 -25.44
N SER A 58 -13.74 -11.42 -24.46
CA SER A 58 -15.18 -11.16 -24.28
C SER A 58 -15.49 -9.79 -23.65
N TYR A 59 -14.50 -9.09 -23.13
CA TYR A 59 -14.67 -7.79 -22.48
C TYR A 59 -14.64 -6.62 -23.46
N PRO A 60 -15.36 -5.51 -23.18
CA PRO A 60 -15.52 -4.37 -24.10
C PRO A 60 -14.32 -3.40 -24.11
N TYR A 61 -13.26 -3.69 -23.37
CA TYR A 61 -12.04 -2.91 -23.25
C TYR A 61 -10.81 -3.75 -23.58
N ASP A 62 -9.64 -3.12 -23.74
CA ASP A 62 -8.40 -3.85 -24.03
C ASP A 62 -7.89 -4.58 -22.78
N ILE A 63 -7.54 -5.85 -22.94
CA ILE A 63 -6.85 -6.63 -21.93
C ILE A 63 -5.51 -7.09 -22.49
N GLN A 64 -4.43 -6.69 -21.82
CA GLN A 64 -3.10 -7.23 -22.04
C GLN A 64 -2.84 -8.30 -20.99
N TYR A 65 -2.49 -9.52 -21.42
CA TYR A 65 -2.16 -10.64 -20.52
C TYR A 65 -0.72 -11.06 -20.75
N HIS A 66 0.11 -10.81 -19.76
CA HIS A 66 1.55 -11.09 -19.80
C HIS A 66 1.89 -12.17 -18.77
N ARG A 67 2.57 -13.21 -19.23
CA ARG A 67 3.12 -14.24 -18.35
C ARG A 67 4.58 -13.93 -18.07
N GLU A 68 4.90 -13.78 -16.82
CA GLU A 68 6.24 -13.41 -16.34
C GLU A 68 6.89 -14.59 -15.61
N PRO A 69 8.23 -14.61 -15.51
CA PRO A 69 8.90 -15.53 -14.60
C PRO A 69 8.39 -15.37 -13.18
N LYS A 70 8.28 -16.47 -12.44
CA LYS A 70 7.81 -16.45 -11.06
C LYS A 70 8.58 -15.43 -10.20
N ALA A 71 7.85 -14.57 -9.55
CA ALA A 71 8.38 -13.53 -8.66
C ALA A 71 7.40 -13.25 -7.52
N ASN A 72 7.47 -12.07 -6.92
CA ASN A 72 6.52 -11.61 -5.91
C ASN A 72 5.55 -10.56 -6.47
N VAL A 73 4.56 -10.18 -5.68
CA VAL A 73 3.52 -9.22 -6.05
C VAL A 73 4.07 -7.85 -6.47
N SER A 74 5.15 -7.38 -5.83
CA SER A 74 5.79 -6.09 -6.17
C SER A 74 6.37 -6.10 -7.58
N VAL A 75 7.04 -7.19 -7.96
CA VAL A 75 7.58 -7.37 -9.33
C VAL A 75 6.45 -7.42 -10.33
N MET A 76 5.38 -8.17 -10.06
CA MET A 76 4.22 -8.23 -10.96
C MET A 76 3.53 -6.88 -11.12
N ARG A 77 3.35 -6.11 -10.03
CA ARG A 77 2.81 -4.75 -10.08
C ARG A 77 3.71 -3.80 -10.87
N ASN A 78 5.03 -3.89 -10.72
CA ASN A 78 5.99 -3.11 -11.49
C ASN A 78 5.98 -3.48 -12.98
N LYS A 79 5.88 -4.77 -13.32
CA LYS A 79 5.76 -5.25 -14.69
C LYS A 79 4.47 -4.76 -15.36
N ALA A 80 3.34 -4.88 -14.68
CA ALA A 80 2.07 -4.34 -15.17
C ALA A 80 2.16 -2.84 -15.44
N PHE A 81 2.86 -2.10 -14.58
CA PHE A 81 3.11 -0.67 -14.78
C PHE A 81 4.00 -0.41 -16.01
N ASP A 82 5.01 -1.24 -16.28
CA ASP A 82 5.89 -1.08 -17.44
C ASP A 82 5.15 -1.29 -18.76
N TYR A 83 4.21 -2.23 -18.81
CA TYR A 83 3.37 -2.48 -19.99
C TYR A 83 2.25 -1.45 -20.17
N SER A 84 1.90 -0.68 -19.14
CA SER A 84 0.79 0.26 -19.17
C SER A 84 1.05 1.50 -20.03
N THR A 85 -0.01 2.02 -20.66
CA THR A 85 0.06 3.18 -21.55
C THR A 85 -0.87 4.33 -21.15
N GLY A 86 -1.78 4.10 -20.20
CA GLY A 86 -2.78 5.06 -19.75
C GLY A 86 -2.20 6.31 -19.09
N GLU A 87 -2.92 7.41 -19.18
CA GLU A 87 -2.55 8.66 -18.51
C GLU A 87 -2.59 8.50 -16.98
N TYR A 88 -3.58 7.76 -16.48
CA TYR A 88 -3.74 7.42 -15.08
C TYR A 88 -3.68 5.91 -14.87
N VAL A 89 -3.00 5.51 -13.81
CA VAL A 89 -2.85 4.10 -13.42
C VAL A 89 -3.48 3.85 -12.05
N THR A 90 -4.00 2.65 -11.86
CA THR A 90 -4.50 2.14 -10.59
C THR A 90 -4.17 0.66 -10.48
N TRP A 91 -3.89 0.17 -9.28
CA TRP A 91 -3.70 -1.26 -9.05
C TRP A 91 -4.96 -1.86 -8.45
N ALA A 92 -5.29 -3.05 -8.90
CA ALA A 92 -6.40 -3.85 -8.39
C ALA A 92 -5.95 -5.30 -8.20
N ASP A 93 -6.24 -5.89 -7.06
CA ASP A 93 -5.95 -7.30 -6.84
C ASP A 93 -7.00 -8.16 -7.57
N ALA A 94 -6.58 -9.30 -8.12
CA ALA A 94 -7.40 -10.14 -9.00
C ALA A 94 -8.69 -10.67 -8.33
N ASP A 95 -8.71 -10.73 -7.00
CA ASP A 95 -9.82 -11.24 -6.18
C ASP A 95 -10.78 -10.16 -5.68
N ASP A 96 -10.57 -8.90 -6.06
CA ASP A 96 -11.35 -7.75 -5.62
C ASP A 96 -12.32 -7.23 -6.69
N MET A 97 -12.88 -6.04 -6.51
CA MET A 97 -13.72 -5.40 -7.54
C MET A 97 -13.91 -3.90 -7.30
N TYR A 98 -14.32 -3.18 -8.34
CA TYR A 98 -14.84 -1.83 -8.18
C TYR A 98 -16.24 -1.88 -7.54
N TYR A 99 -16.43 -1.08 -6.50
CA TYR A 99 -17.67 -1.05 -5.73
C TYR A 99 -18.79 -0.28 -6.45
N THR A 100 -18.45 0.77 -7.18
CA THR A 100 -19.40 1.61 -7.90
C THR A 100 -19.17 1.60 -9.41
N CYS A 101 -20.25 1.63 -10.19
CA CYS A 101 -20.18 1.74 -11.65
C CYS A 101 -19.83 3.15 -12.16
N LEU A 102 -19.57 4.10 -11.29
CA LEU A 102 -19.20 5.49 -11.62
C LEU A 102 -17.79 5.87 -11.21
N ALA A 103 -16.99 4.91 -10.72
CA ALA A 103 -15.65 5.20 -10.20
C ALA A 103 -14.75 5.86 -11.25
N LEU A 104 -14.61 5.27 -12.43
CA LEU A 104 -13.74 5.77 -13.48
C LEU A 104 -14.22 7.10 -14.07
N TRP A 105 -15.54 7.27 -14.24
CA TRP A 105 -16.10 8.54 -14.65
C TRP A 105 -15.82 9.66 -13.65
N PHE A 106 -15.98 9.39 -12.35
CA PHE A 106 -15.70 10.36 -11.30
C PHE A 106 -14.23 10.76 -11.31
N VAL A 107 -13.31 9.79 -11.36
CA VAL A 107 -11.88 10.06 -11.44
C VAL A 107 -11.55 10.92 -12.67
N LYS A 108 -12.08 10.58 -13.84
CA LYS A 108 -11.88 11.36 -15.08
C LYS A 108 -12.39 12.79 -14.95
N LYS A 109 -13.57 12.98 -14.33
CA LYS A 109 -14.11 14.31 -14.07
C LYS A 109 -13.19 15.13 -13.15
N GLU A 110 -12.65 14.49 -12.12
CA GLU A 110 -11.75 15.14 -11.17
C GLU A 110 -10.40 15.55 -11.77
N THR A 111 -9.93 14.91 -12.85
CA THR A 111 -8.74 15.35 -13.58
C THR A 111 -8.93 16.68 -14.30
N GLN A 112 -10.17 17.08 -14.55
CA GLN A 112 -10.53 18.36 -15.19
C GLN A 112 -10.88 19.46 -14.18
N THR A 113 -10.98 19.12 -12.88
CA THR A 113 -11.37 20.04 -11.82
C THR A 113 -10.14 20.78 -11.29
N PRO A 114 -10.09 22.13 -11.35
CA PRO A 114 -8.99 22.90 -10.76
C PRO A 114 -8.93 22.70 -9.25
N MET A 115 -7.73 22.63 -8.70
CA MET A 115 -7.49 22.63 -7.26
C MET A 115 -6.36 23.58 -6.87
N GLN A 116 -6.40 24.09 -5.65
CA GLN A 116 -5.32 24.90 -5.07
C GLN A 116 -4.32 23.98 -4.37
N VAL A 117 -3.08 24.04 -4.80
CA VAL A 117 -1.98 23.26 -4.20
C VAL A 117 -0.88 24.21 -3.79
N PRO A 118 -0.33 24.09 -2.58
CA PRO A 118 0.82 24.90 -2.18
C PRO A 118 2.09 24.37 -2.86
N ILE A 119 2.54 25.06 -3.90
CA ILE A 119 3.83 24.78 -4.54
C ILE A 119 4.87 25.74 -3.95
N ASN A 120 5.87 25.22 -3.26
CA ASN A 120 6.87 26.00 -2.53
C ASN A 120 6.25 27.03 -1.57
N GLY A 121 5.14 26.66 -0.91
CA GLY A 121 4.41 27.53 0.01
C GLY A 121 3.50 28.57 -0.66
N VAL A 122 3.43 28.62 -2.00
CA VAL A 122 2.58 29.53 -2.75
C VAL A 122 1.33 28.78 -3.24
N PRO A 123 0.11 29.22 -2.90
CA PRO A 123 -1.12 28.65 -3.45
C PRO A 123 -1.13 28.75 -4.97
N THR A 124 -1.11 27.62 -5.63
CA THR A 124 -1.07 27.53 -7.11
C THR A 124 -2.27 26.74 -7.59
N THR A 125 -2.98 27.26 -8.60
CA THR A 125 -4.07 26.53 -9.24
C THR A 125 -3.49 25.53 -10.24
N VAL A 126 -3.79 24.25 -10.04
CA VAL A 126 -3.42 23.16 -10.95
C VAL A 126 -4.67 22.44 -11.45
N ASN A 127 -4.64 21.93 -12.67
CA ASN A 127 -5.71 21.08 -13.21
C ASN A 127 -5.35 19.61 -12.96
N GLY A 128 -6.31 18.86 -12.44
CA GLY A 128 -6.12 17.46 -12.11
C GLY A 128 -5.28 17.25 -10.86
N PHE A 129 -4.79 16.04 -10.72
CA PHE A 129 -4.05 15.58 -9.54
C PHE A 129 -2.86 14.70 -9.96
N ASP A 130 -1.83 14.62 -9.13
CA ASP A 130 -0.77 13.62 -9.25
C ASP A 130 -1.22 12.27 -8.66
N ALA A 131 -2.02 12.32 -7.58
CA ALA A 131 -2.66 11.16 -6.98
C ALA A 131 -4.07 11.50 -6.50
N LEU A 132 -5.00 10.54 -6.65
CA LEU A 132 -6.33 10.58 -6.04
C LEU A 132 -6.45 9.38 -5.10
N TYR A 133 -6.85 9.64 -3.87
CA TYR A 133 -7.06 8.64 -2.84
C TYR A 133 -8.54 8.59 -2.48
N SER A 134 -9.20 7.47 -2.75
CA SER A 134 -10.58 7.26 -2.32
C SER A 134 -10.63 6.40 -1.06
N VAL A 135 -11.73 6.52 -0.34
CA VAL A 135 -12.16 5.50 0.61
C VAL A 135 -12.35 4.18 -0.14
N PHE A 136 -12.05 3.07 0.48
CA PHE A 136 -12.43 1.75 -0.03
C PHE A 136 -13.19 0.98 1.05
N LEU A 137 -13.98 0.01 0.61
CA LEU A 137 -14.70 -0.88 1.52
C LEU A 137 -13.90 -2.17 1.72
N GLU A 138 -13.83 -2.60 2.96
CA GLU A 138 -13.37 -3.93 3.30
C GLU A 138 -14.57 -4.81 3.65
N GLU A 139 -14.72 -5.90 2.93
CA GLU A 139 -15.71 -6.92 3.24
C GLU A 139 -15.22 -7.77 4.41
N GLY A 140 -16.02 -7.85 5.47
CA GLY A 140 -15.81 -8.73 6.60
C GLY A 140 -16.90 -9.79 6.68
N ARG A 141 -16.63 -10.87 7.41
CA ARG A 141 -17.60 -11.93 7.68
C ARG A 141 -17.70 -12.17 9.18
N ASN A 142 -18.90 -12.14 9.72
CA ASN A 142 -19.13 -12.47 11.12
C ASN A 142 -18.84 -13.98 11.33
N PRO A 143 -17.88 -14.35 12.19
CA PRO A 143 -17.49 -15.75 12.36
C PRO A 143 -18.57 -16.62 13.04
N GLN A 144 -19.57 -16.01 13.70
CA GLN A 144 -20.63 -16.71 14.42
C GLN A 144 -21.89 -16.88 13.56
N THR A 145 -22.26 -15.86 12.78
CA THR A 145 -23.49 -15.87 11.94
C THR A 145 -23.21 -16.15 10.47
N GLY A 146 -21.95 -15.97 10.00
CA GLY A 146 -21.59 -16.02 8.59
C GLY A 146 -22.04 -14.80 7.78
N GLU A 147 -22.65 -13.80 8.44
CA GLU A 147 -23.15 -12.60 7.75
C GLU A 147 -22.01 -11.71 7.29
N THR A 148 -22.16 -11.16 6.08
CA THR A 148 -21.25 -10.18 5.49
C THR A 148 -21.52 -8.80 6.04
N TYR A 149 -20.45 -8.06 6.36
CA TYR A 149 -20.49 -6.64 6.71
C TYR A 149 -19.39 -5.88 5.97
N PHE A 150 -19.51 -4.55 5.92
CA PHE A 150 -18.54 -3.70 5.25
C PHE A 150 -17.95 -2.68 6.22
N ILE A 151 -16.64 -2.45 6.09
CA ILE A 151 -15.89 -1.48 6.87
C ILE A 151 -15.36 -0.41 5.92
N ASP A 152 -15.66 0.86 6.21
CA ASP A 152 -15.07 2.00 5.52
C ASP A 152 -13.61 2.16 5.93
N ARG A 153 -12.69 1.96 4.99
CA ARG A 153 -11.27 2.23 5.18
C ARG A 153 -10.93 3.64 4.73
N LYS A 154 -10.79 4.53 5.71
CA LYS A 154 -10.47 5.95 5.52
C LYS A 154 -8.98 6.28 5.68
N ASP A 155 -8.21 5.36 6.24
CA ASP A 155 -6.78 5.46 6.52
C ASP A 155 -5.92 5.17 5.27
N GLY A 156 -6.32 5.72 4.16
CA GLY A 156 -5.88 5.44 2.79
C GLY A 156 -4.38 5.51 2.49
N PHE A 157 -3.49 5.78 3.45
CA PHE A 157 -2.05 5.85 3.18
C PHE A 157 -1.32 4.50 3.23
N GLN A 158 -1.94 3.47 3.78
CA GLN A 158 -1.30 2.17 3.98
C GLN A 158 -1.55 1.18 2.84
N PHE A 159 -2.66 1.34 2.11
CA PHE A 159 -3.09 0.39 1.07
C PHE A 159 -3.01 1.00 -0.32
N ILE A 160 -2.90 0.16 -1.35
CA ILE A 160 -2.94 0.62 -2.73
C ILE A 160 -4.36 0.73 -3.28
N HIS A 161 -5.34 0.11 -2.62
CA HIS A 161 -6.73 0.03 -3.05
C HIS A 161 -7.40 1.39 -3.20
N GLY A 162 -8.19 1.56 -4.26
CA GLY A 162 -8.95 2.78 -4.53
C GLY A 162 -8.12 4.02 -4.86
N LYS A 163 -6.86 3.85 -5.24
CA LYS A 163 -5.96 4.95 -5.59
C LYS A 163 -5.71 5.02 -7.08
N PHE A 164 -5.64 6.27 -7.58
CA PHE A 164 -5.31 6.57 -8.96
C PHE A 164 -4.12 7.51 -9.01
N PHE A 165 -3.18 7.25 -9.89
CA PHE A 165 -1.95 8.00 -10.00
C PHE A 165 -1.73 8.46 -11.44
N ARG A 166 -1.29 9.70 -11.63
CA ARG A 166 -0.84 10.15 -12.95
C ARG A 166 0.43 9.39 -13.32
N ARG A 167 0.40 8.65 -14.41
CA ARG A 167 1.51 7.79 -14.83
C ARG A 167 2.82 8.58 -15.01
N GLU A 168 2.75 9.73 -15.67
CA GLU A 168 3.92 10.60 -15.87
C GLU A 168 4.55 11.06 -14.55
N PHE A 169 3.73 11.34 -13.51
CA PHE A 169 4.21 11.70 -12.19
C PHE A 169 5.04 10.56 -11.55
N LEU A 170 4.55 9.32 -11.64
CA LEU A 170 5.28 8.16 -11.12
C LEU A 170 6.60 7.95 -11.86
N VAL A 171 6.57 8.00 -13.19
CA VAL A 171 7.76 7.83 -14.05
C VAL A 171 8.82 8.90 -13.75
N ARG A 172 8.43 10.18 -13.75
CA ARG A 172 9.34 11.31 -13.52
C ARG A 172 10.03 11.26 -12.17
N ASN A 173 9.35 10.75 -11.15
CA ASN A 173 9.89 10.67 -9.80
C ASN A 173 10.57 9.32 -9.51
N GLY A 174 10.50 8.34 -10.41
CA GLY A 174 11.04 7.00 -10.21
C GLY A 174 10.33 6.26 -9.07
N ILE A 175 9.00 6.43 -8.98
CA ILE A 175 8.18 5.82 -7.94
C ILE A 175 7.80 4.41 -8.38
N ARG A 176 8.13 3.41 -7.55
CA ARG A 176 7.95 1.99 -7.80
C ARG A 176 7.78 1.20 -6.52
N PHE A 177 7.20 0.02 -6.61
CA PHE A 177 7.28 -0.97 -5.53
C PHE A 177 8.71 -1.47 -5.37
N GLY A 178 9.08 -1.87 -4.16
CA GLY A 178 10.37 -2.54 -3.93
C GLY A 178 10.34 -3.98 -4.44
N ASP A 179 11.19 -4.33 -5.41
CA ASP A 179 11.17 -5.64 -6.08
C ASP A 179 11.37 -6.83 -5.15
N ASP A 180 12.00 -6.63 -4.00
CA ASP A 180 12.26 -7.66 -3.00
C ASP A 180 11.24 -7.69 -1.85
N LEU A 181 10.15 -6.91 -1.96
CA LEU A 181 9.08 -6.83 -0.97
C LEU A 181 7.87 -7.65 -1.41
N SER A 182 7.39 -8.51 -0.53
CA SER A 182 6.16 -9.29 -0.73
C SER A 182 5.03 -8.83 0.20
N ILE A 183 5.35 -7.95 1.15
CA ILE A 183 4.43 -7.41 2.14
C ILE A 183 4.91 -6.01 2.56
N HIS A 184 4.00 -5.14 2.95
CA HIS A 184 4.24 -3.71 3.23
C HIS A 184 4.77 -2.92 2.03
N GLU A 185 4.67 -3.46 0.82
CA GLU A 185 5.07 -2.81 -0.44
C GLU A 185 4.19 -1.60 -0.78
N ASP A 186 2.92 -1.66 -0.41
CA ASP A 186 1.95 -0.54 -0.57
C ASP A 186 2.39 0.69 0.22
N ASN A 187 2.92 0.49 1.43
CA ASN A 187 3.45 1.57 2.27
C ASN A 187 4.60 2.29 1.58
N VAL A 188 5.48 1.53 0.93
CA VAL A 188 6.64 2.08 0.20
C VAL A 188 6.18 3.00 -0.93
N LEU A 189 5.27 2.54 -1.79
CA LEU A 189 4.78 3.32 -2.92
C LEU A 189 4.04 4.57 -2.45
N ASN A 190 3.13 4.44 -1.48
CA ASN A 190 2.39 5.57 -0.95
C ASN A 190 3.29 6.62 -0.29
N LEU A 191 4.33 6.19 0.43
CA LEU A 191 5.31 7.07 1.04
C LEU A 191 6.11 7.86 -0.01
N GLN A 192 6.53 7.19 -1.08
CA GLN A 192 7.24 7.84 -2.20
C GLN A 192 6.36 8.90 -2.86
N VAL A 193 5.07 8.60 -3.09
CA VAL A 193 4.10 9.55 -3.64
C VAL A 193 3.99 10.78 -2.73
N GLN A 194 3.75 10.58 -1.44
CA GLN A 194 3.60 11.69 -0.47
C GLN A 194 4.87 12.53 -0.33
N ALA A 195 6.05 11.93 -0.47
CA ALA A 195 7.31 12.66 -0.44
C ALA A 195 7.55 13.51 -1.69
N CYS A 196 6.84 13.25 -2.80
CA CYS A 196 7.06 13.91 -4.08
C CYS A 196 6.01 14.96 -4.44
N THR A 197 4.81 14.89 -3.86
CA THR A 197 3.74 15.84 -4.21
C THR A 197 2.83 16.17 -3.03
N GLN A 198 2.27 17.38 -3.08
CA GLN A 198 1.13 17.80 -2.26
C GLN A 198 -0.17 17.83 -3.09
N ASN A 199 -0.08 17.54 -4.39
CA ASN A 199 -1.22 17.49 -5.32
C ASN A 199 -1.94 16.12 -5.19
N ILE A 200 -2.41 15.81 -3.97
CA ILE A 200 -3.17 14.61 -3.65
C ILE A 200 -4.61 15.00 -3.40
N LYS A 201 -5.51 14.44 -4.19
CA LYS A 201 -6.95 14.65 -4.04
C LYS A 201 -7.57 13.55 -3.18
N TRP A 202 -8.35 13.94 -2.19
CA TRP A 202 -9.16 13.03 -1.39
C TRP A 202 -10.56 12.89 -1.96
N CYS A 203 -11.03 11.67 -2.07
CA CYS A 203 -12.40 11.34 -2.45
C CYS A 203 -13.07 10.52 -1.33
N PRO A 204 -14.17 11.01 -0.74
CA PRO A 204 -14.88 10.30 0.33
C PRO A 204 -15.78 9.18 -0.21
N VAL A 205 -15.87 9.01 -1.53
CA VAL A 205 -16.71 7.98 -2.16
C VAL A 205 -15.89 6.69 -2.28
N PRO A 206 -16.39 5.54 -1.83
CA PRO A 206 -15.70 4.28 -1.98
C PRO A 206 -15.76 3.83 -3.45
N PHE A 207 -14.59 3.66 -4.05
CA PHE A 207 -14.48 3.15 -5.43
C PHE A 207 -14.22 1.67 -5.49
N TYR A 208 -13.63 1.10 -4.46
CA TYR A 208 -13.05 -0.22 -4.45
C TYR A 208 -13.60 -1.06 -3.30
N LEU A 209 -13.79 -2.35 -3.53
CA LEU A 209 -14.20 -3.35 -2.55
C LEU A 209 -13.10 -4.39 -2.41
N TRP A 210 -12.43 -4.39 -1.26
CA TRP A 210 -11.54 -5.46 -0.83
C TRP A 210 -12.39 -6.61 -0.30
N LYS A 211 -12.53 -7.64 -1.12
CA LYS A 211 -13.43 -8.76 -0.85
C LYS A 211 -12.89 -9.71 0.22
N TRP A 212 -13.81 -10.31 0.92
CA TRP A 212 -13.49 -11.38 1.87
C TRP A 212 -13.01 -12.64 1.12
N ARG A 213 -11.89 -13.21 1.59
CA ARG A 213 -11.44 -14.56 1.22
C ARG A 213 -11.03 -15.32 2.48
N ASP A 214 -11.52 -16.57 2.64
CA ASP A 214 -11.16 -17.44 3.77
C ASP A 214 -9.66 -17.75 3.79
N ASN A 215 -9.01 -17.63 2.63
CA ASN A 215 -7.59 -17.90 2.44
C ASN A 215 -6.72 -16.63 2.42
N SER A 216 -7.25 -15.44 2.76
CA SER A 216 -6.48 -14.21 2.82
C SER A 216 -5.32 -14.33 3.82
N VAL A 217 -4.10 -14.00 3.37
CA VAL A 217 -2.88 -14.07 4.19
C VAL A 217 -3.01 -13.18 5.43
N CYS A 218 -3.53 -11.96 5.28
CA CYS A 218 -3.67 -10.98 6.36
C CYS A 218 -4.74 -11.33 7.40
N ARG A 219 -5.69 -12.21 7.07
CA ARG A 219 -6.87 -12.49 7.90
C ARG A 219 -6.83 -13.84 8.62
N ARG A 220 -5.93 -14.75 8.23
CA ARG A 220 -5.79 -16.08 8.82
C ARG A 220 -5.25 -16.07 10.23
N ASP A 221 -4.40 -15.10 10.54
CA ASP A 221 -3.67 -15.05 11.79
C ASP A 221 -3.83 -13.65 12.43
N PRO A 222 -4.51 -13.56 13.60
CA PRO A 222 -4.63 -12.31 14.34
C PRO A 222 -3.28 -11.66 14.71
N LEU A 223 -2.21 -12.47 14.73
CA LEU A 223 -0.85 -12.01 15.04
C LEU A 223 -0.01 -11.73 13.78
N TYR A 224 -0.63 -11.80 12.58
CA TYR A 224 0.07 -11.66 11.31
C TYR A 224 0.96 -10.43 11.24
N LEU A 225 0.44 -9.24 11.58
CA LEU A 225 1.21 -7.99 11.55
C LEU A 225 2.44 -8.02 12.46
N LYS A 226 2.35 -8.72 13.62
CA LYS A 226 3.49 -8.88 14.51
C LYS A 226 4.50 -9.90 13.97
N LYS A 227 4.03 -10.95 13.32
CA LYS A 227 4.88 -11.96 12.67
C LYS A 227 5.58 -11.46 11.41
N THR A 228 5.08 -10.40 10.79
CA THR A 228 5.70 -9.75 9.63
C THR A 228 6.51 -8.51 10.01
N TYR A 229 6.84 -8.35 11.27
CA TYR A 229 7.59 -7.17 11.74
C TYR A 229 8.96 -7.01 11.05
N PRO A 230 9.76 -8.07 10.81
CA PRO A 230 10.97 -7.97 10.01
C PRO A 230 10.73 -7.43 8.60
N ASP A 231 9.61 -7.78 7.97
CA ASP A 231 9.26 -7.26 6.64
C ASP A 231 8.88 -5.78 6.69
N LEU A 232 8.24 -5.32 7.77
CA LEU A 232 8.00 -3.89 8.01
C LEU A 232 9.31 -3.11 8.14
N ILE A 233 10.28 -3.63 8.88
CA ILE A 233 11.62 -3.03 8.98
C ILE A 233 12.30 -3.00 7.61
N LYS A 234 12.19 -4.08 6.84
CA LYS A 234 12.74 -4.18 5.47
C LYS A 234 12.13 -3.13 4.55
N SER A 235 10.81 -2.98 4.54
CA SER A 235 10.10 -1.99 3.74
C SER A 235 10.47 -0.55 4.13
N SER A 236 10.65 -0.31 5.44
CA SER A 236 11.13 0.96 5.95
C SER A 236 12.57 1.26 5.51
N ASN A 237 13.46 0.26 5.56
CA ASN A 237 14.84 0.41 5.10
C ASN A 237 14.88 0.79 3.61
N TYR A 238 14.11 0.10 2.77
CA TYR A 238 13.96 0.45 1.37
C TYR A 238 13.46 1.90 1.17
N SER A 239 12.45 2.30 1.94
CA SER A 239 11.90 3.65 1.89
C SER A 239 12.94 4.71 2.28
N LEU A 240 13.73 4.46 3.32
CA LEU A 240 14.76 5.38 3.80
C LEU A 240 15.91 5.53 2.79
N GLU A 241 16.35 4.45 2.17
CA GLU A 241 17.33 4.49 1.10
C GLU A 241 16.83 5.35 -0.07
N TRP A 242 15.58 5.13 -0.51
CA TRP A 242 14.98 5.92 -1.57
C TRP A 242 14.85 7.40 -1.19
N LEU A 243 14.36 7.72 0.01
CA LEU A 243 14.16 9.09 0.50
C LEU A 243 15.51 9.85 0.62
N THR A 244 16.52 9.21 1.17
CA THR A 244 17.86 9.82 1.34
C THR A 244 18.55 10.06 0.01
N ASN A 245 18.43 9.11 -0.94
CA ASN A 245 18.93 9.27 -2.31
C ASN A 245 18.25 10.42 -3.06
N LYS A 246 17.01 10.74 -2.70
CA LYS A 246 16.23 11.87 -3.24
C LYS A 246 16.36 13.16 -2.39
N SER A 247 17.23 13.18 -1.38
CA SER A 247 17.42 14.31 -0.44
C SER A 247 16.12 14.73 0.28
N LYS A 248 15.22 13.78 0.54
CA LYS A 248 13.96 13.98 1.27
C LYS A 248 14.14 13.74 2.78
N PHE A 249 15.10 14.41 3.38
CA PHE A 249 15.54 14.15 4.76
C PHE A 249 14.46 14.39 5.81
N ASP A 250 13.59 15.41 5.65
CA ASP A 250 12.49 15.63 6.61
C ASP A 250 11.57 14.43 6.68
N LYS A 251 11.17 13.90 5.52
CA LYS A 251 10.34 12.70 5.46
C LYS A 251 11.07 11.45 5.96
N ALA A 252 12.36 11.34 5.68
CA ALA A 252 13.19 10.25 6.20
C ALA A 252 13.26 10.27 7.74
N ARG A 253 13.39 11.45 8.36
CA ARG A 253 13.34 11.60 9.83
C ARG A 253 12.00 11.16 10.43
N GLU A 254 10.87 11.52 9.79
CA GLU A 254 9.55 11.04 10.20
C GLU A 254 9.43 9.52 10.13
N VAL A 255 9.93 8.91 9.06
CA VAL A 255 9.86 7.45 8.86
C VAL A 255 10.68 6.72 9.92
N VAL A 256 11.93 7.12 10.14
CA VAL A 256 12.77 6.47 11.16
C VAL A 256 12.18 6.63 12.56
N ALA A 257 11.62 7.81 12.87
CA ALA A 257 10.94 8.04 14.14
C ALA A 257 9.70 7.14 14.30
N SER A 258 8.90 7.01 13.25
CA SER A 258 7.71 6.15 13.25
C SER A 258 8.07 4.69 13.51
N ILE A 259 9.04 4.13 12.79
CA ILE A 259 9.46 2.74 12.96
C ILE A 259 10.15 2.50 14.29
N THR A 260 10.95 3.46 14.76
CA THR A 260 11.63 3.32 16.06
C THR A 260 10.63 3.31 17.22
N LEU A 261 9.63 4.18 17.17
CA LEU A 261 8.57 4.23 18.20
C LEU A 261 7.65 3.02 18.10
N ASP A 262 7.31 2.59 16.90
CA ASP A 262 6.51 1.37 16.68
C ASP A 262 7.26 0.12 17.19
N ALA A 263 8.56 0.01 16.96
CA ALA A 263 9.41 -1.03 17.50
C ALA A 263 9.42 -1.02 19.04
N TYR A 264 9.56 0.16 19.64
CA TYR A 264 9.49 0.32 21.08
C TYR A 264 8.17 -0.20 21.65
N TYR A 265 7.04 0.25 21.10
CA TYR A 265 5.73 -0.18 21.57
C TYR A 265 5.46 -1.67 21.29
N THR A 266 5.98 -2.23 20.20
CA THR A 266 5.83 -3.64 19.84
C THR A 266 6.69 -4.54 20.72
N PHE A 267 7.98 -4.30 20.83
CA PHE A 267 8.92 -5.19 21.50
C PHE A 267 8.86 -5.08 23.04
N CYS A 268 8.45 -3.93 23.57
CA CYS A 268 8.24 -3.75 25.01
C CYS A 268 6.86 -4.15 25.48
N HIS A 269 5.95 -4.52 24.58
CA HIS A 269 4.61 -4.95 24.93
C HIS A 269 4.63 -6.39 25.50
N PRO A 270 3.89 -6.68 26.60
CA PRO A 270 3.85 -8.02 27.20
C PRO A 270 3.48 -9.13 26.22
N SER A 271 2.58 -8.85 25.26
CA SER A 271 2.18 -9.82 24.25
C SER A 271 3.28 -10.20 23.26
N TRP A 272 4.35 -9.39 23.13
CA TRP A 272 5.50 -9.74 22.31
C TRP A 272 6.14 -11.06 22.78
N LYS A 273 6.18 -11.30 24.08
CA LYS A 273 6.73 -12.52 24.68
C LYS A 273 5.98 -13.80 24.28
N THR A 274 4.77 -13.68 23.77
CA THR A 274 3.94 -14.82 23.34
C THR A 274 3.94 -15.05 21.83
N ILE A 275 4.65 -14.19 21.06
CA ILE A 275 4.73 -14.30 19.61
C ILE A 275 5.83 -15.29 19.24
N GLU A 276 5.47 -16.31 18.44
CA GLU A 276 6.40 -17.28 17.89
C GLU A 276 7.42 -17.85 18.92
N THR A 277 8.58 -18.28 18.44
CA THR A 277 9.67 -18.77 19.26
C THR A 277 10.52 -17.64 19.85
N GLN A 278 11.29 -17.93 20.91
CA GLN A 278 12.27 -16.96 21.42
C GLN A 278 13.31 -16.59 20.36
N GLU A 279 13.75 -17.58 19.56
CA GLU A 279 14.71 -17.36 18.46
C GLU A 279 14.19 -16.36 17.42
N TYR A 280 12.89 -16.45 17.07
CA TYR A 280 12.26 -15.48 16.19
C TYR A 280 12.29 -14.07 16.78
N ARG A 281 11.91 -13.91 18.05
CA ARG A 281 11.89 -12.60 18.72
C ARG A 281 13.28 -11.97 18.77
N ASP A 282 14.27 -12.77 19.19
CA ASP A 282 15.68 -12.32 19.25
C ASP A 282 16.20 -11.95 17.86
N GLY A 283 15.78 -12.67 16.83
CA GLY A 283 16.10 -12.37 15.43
C GLY A 283 15.49 -11.05 14.97
N ALA A 284 14.23 -10.80 15.26
CA ALA A 284 13.53 -9.56 14.93
C ALA A 284 14.15 -8.35 15.63
N GLU A 285 14.50 -8.47 16.92
CA GLU A 285 15.15 -7.40 17.68
C GLU A 285 16.57 -7.11 17.18
N ARG A 286 17.36 -8.14 16.83
CA ARG A 286 18.68 -7.96 16.20
C ARG A 286 18.56 -7.28 14.84
N TYR A 287 17.60 -7.68 14.02
CA TYR A 287 17.36 -7.06 12.71
C TYR A 287 16.98 -5.58 12.85
N PHE A 288 16.15 -5.25 13.84
CA PHE A 288 15.86 -3.85 14.17
C PHE A 288 17.11 -3.12 14.71
N ALA A 289 17.96 -3.76 15.49
CA ALA A 289 19.19 -3.14 15.98
C ALA A 289 20.13 -2.72 14.83
N GLU A 290 20.28 -3.58 13.81
CA GLU A 290 21.05 -3.26 12.60
C GLU A 290 20.42 -2.09 11.82
N TYR A 291 19.10 -2.11 11.66
CA TYR A 291 18.35 -1.01 11.06
C TYR A 291 18.58 0.30 11.83
N PHE A 292 18.41 0.28 13.15
CA PHE A 292 18.55 1.47 13.99
C PHE A 292 19.98 2.03 13.93
N LYS A 293 21.00 1.19 14.01
CA LYS A 293 22.40 1.58 13.87
C LYS A 293 22.67 2.31 12.55
N LYS A 294 22.09 1.83 11.45
CA LYS A 294 22.23 2.46 10.13
C LYS A 294 21.60 3.84 10.06
N TRP A 295 20.45 4.03 10.71
CA TRP A 295 19.61 5.22 10.59
C TRP A 295 19.56 6.09 11.86
N GLU A 296 20.37 5.80 12.87
CA GLU A 296 20.39 6.50 14.16
C GLU A 296 20.60 8.02 13.99
N TYR A 297 21.38 8.43 13.01
CA TYR A 297 21.60 9.86 12.75
C TYR A 297 20.30 10.59 12.38
N LEU A 298 19.41 9.97 11.60
CA LEU A 298 18.09 10.54 11.27
C LEU A 298 17.18 10.60 12.49
N TRP A 299 17.23 9.57 13.35
CA TRP A 299 16.52 9.58 14.62
C TRP A 299 16.98 10.73 15.51
N ASN A 300 18.28 10.95 15.64
CA ASN A 300 18.86 12.01 16.47
C ASN A 300 18.54 13.41 15.93
N GLU A 301 18.46 13.56 14.61
CA GLU A 301 18.09 14.81 13.94
C GLU A 301 16.57 15.05 13.89
N CYS A 302 15.74 14.05 14.19
CA CYS A 302 14.30 14.20 14.17
C CYS A 302 13.83 15.11 15.32
N PRO A 303 13.03 16.16 15.04
CA PRO A 303 12.54 17.06 16.08
C PRO A 303 11.70 16.32 17.12
N ASP A 304 11.88 16.67 18.41
CA ASP A 304 11.15 16.03 19.51
C ASP A 304 9.62 16.22 19.39
N GLN A 305 9.18 17.35 18.85
CA GLN A 305 7.76 17.57 18.57
C GLN A 305 7.19 16.53 17.61
N VAL A 306 7.93 16.14 16.57
CA VAL A 306 7.53 15.10 15.62
C VAL A 306 7.47 13.74 16.31
N LYS A 307 8.50 13.40 17.09
CA LYS A 307 8.53 12.15 17.88
C LYS A 307 7.34 12.08 18.85
N MET A 308 7.02 13.17 19.54
CA MET A 308 5.87 13.23 20.46
C MET A 308 4.53 13.05 19.74
N GLN A 309 4.36 13.67 18.57
CA GLN A 309 3.13 13.51 17.78
C GLN A 309 2.93 12.06 17.32
N ILE A 310 3.99 11.42 16.81
CA ILE A 310 3.97 10.00 16.38
C ILE A 310 3.68 9.10 17.58
N SER A 311 4.39 9.29 18.70
CA SER A 311 4.19 8.53 19.93
C SER A 311 2.75 8.64 20.44
N SER A 312 2.17 9.85 20.46
CA SER A 312 0.78 10.09 20.86
C SER A 312 -0.19 9.33 19.96
N GLY A 313 0.03 9.33 18.66
CA GLY A 313 -0.83 8.61 17.70
C GLY A 313 -0.78 7.08 17.87
N ILE A 314 0.40 6.52 18.17
CA ILE A 314 0.54 5.08 18.46
C ILE A 314 -0.17 4.74 19.78
N ARG A 315 0.10 5.47 20.85
CA ARG A 315 -0.54 5.26 22.16
C ARG A 315 -2.05 5.35 22.14
N GLN A 316 -2.63 6.29 21.39
CA GLN A 316 -4.08 6.37 21.23
C GLN A 316 -4.68 5.09 20.65
N ARG A 317 -4.02 4.49 19.66
CA ARG A 317 -4.45 3.20 19.07
C ARG A 317 -4.39 2.06 20.08
N GLU A 318 -3.32 1.99 20.87
CA GLU A 318 -3.12 0.97 21.90
C GLU A 318 -4.15 1.07 23.03
N VAL A 319 -4.40 2.28 23.52
CA VAL A 319 -5.43 2.53 24.57
C VAL A 319 -6.83 2.12 24.08
N ILE A 320 -7.17 2.44 22.81
CA ILE A 320 -8.46 2.03 22.22
C ILE A 320 -8.57 0.50 22.14
N GLN A 321 -7.45 -0.20 21.95
CA GLN A 321 -7.40 -1.67 21.90
C GLN A 321 -7.30 -2.34 23.29
N GLY A 322 -7.25 -1.56 24.38
CA GLY A 322 -7.15 -2.08 25.74
C GLY A 322 -5.82 -2.76 26.06
N MET A 323 -4.74 -2.34 25.41
CA MET A 323 -3.41 -2.95 25.58
C MET A 323 -2.74 -2.53 26.89
N GLU A 324 -1.90 -3.43 27.44
CA GLU A 324 -1.09 -3.18 28.63
C GLU A 324 0.07 -2.22 28.36
N MET A 325 0.60 -1.61 29.42
CA MET A 325 1.70 -0.65 29.33
C MET A 325 3.06 -1.34 29.07
N GLU A 326 3.99 -0.58 28.51
CA GLU A 326 5.34 -1.02 28.17
C GLU A 326 6.14 -1.44 29.42
N THR A 327 7.01 -2.43 29.27
CA THR A 327 7.81 -3.01 30.36
C THR A 327 9.11 -2.24 30.67
N GLU A 328 9.53 -1.32 29.77
CA GLU A 328 10.74 -0.50 29.91
C GLU A 328 10.51 0.91 29.31
N THR A 329 11.32 1.89 29.67
CA THR A 329 11.27 3.21 29.05
C THR A 329 11.90 3.20 27.66
N LEU A 330 11.54 4.19 26.82
CA LEU A 330 12.14 4.35 25.49
C LEU A 330 13.68 4.45 25.55
N GLU A 331 14.22 5.13 26.56
CA GLU A 331 15.67 5.23 26.75
C GLU A 331 16.30 3.88 27.08
N GLN A 332 15.69 3.12 27.99
CA GLN A 332 16.13 1.76 28.32
C GLN A 332 16.08 0.84 27.10
N PHE A 333 14.99 0.91 26.33
CA PHE A 333 14.84 0.18 25.09
C PHE A 333 15.96 0.51 24.09
N LEU A 334 16.19 1.77 23.79
CA LEU A 334 17.22 2.18 22.83
C LEU A 334 18.62 1.77 23.27
N ASN A 335 18.91 1.86 24.58
CA ASN A 335 20.19 1.39 25.13
C ASN A 335 20.35 -0.12 25.00
N ARG A 336 19.27 -0.90 25.21
CA ARG A 336 19.27 -2.35 25.02
C ARG A 336 19.49 -2.71 23.54
N ILE A 337 18.79 -2.05 22.63
CA ILE A 337 18.91 -2.28 21.18
C ILE A 337 20.33 -1.99 20.68
N LYS A 338 20.95 -0.89 21.11
CA LYS A 338 22.34 -0.55 20.74
C LYS A 338 23.35 -1.60 21.17
N ASN A 339 23.07 -2.33 22.23
CA ASN A 339 23.95 -3.40 22.71
C ASN A 339 23.76 -4.74 21.96
N LEU A 340 22.74 -4.85 21.11
CA LEU A 340 22.49 -6.02 20.24
C LEU A 340 23.17 -5.94 18.88
N SER A 341 23.61 -4.73 18.47
CA SER A 341 24.14 -4.43 17.12
C SER A 341 25.68 -4.47 17.01
#